data_d4ecc7b8bf59ecf3347da6b1723bcc07
#
_entry.id   d4ecc7b8bf59ecf3347da6b1723bcc07
#
_cell.length_a   1.000
_cell.length_b   1.000
_cell.length_c   1.000
_cell.angle_alpha   90.00
_cell.angle_beta   90.00
_cell.angle_gamma   90.00
#
_symmetry.space_group_name_H-M   'P 1'
#
loop_
_entity.id
_entity.type
_entity.pdbx_description
1 polymer ?
#
loop_
_entity_poly.entity_id
_entity_poly.type
_entity_poly.pdbx_seq_one_letter_code
_entity_poly.pdbx_strand_id
1 'polypeptide(L)'
;MLEKAQCGISFPMQAIMKVYNWLDKLASEEQGFYAVMNFLRILYELSLYDNVEVLSSSSFAKIDNFSDSRRVQKIQKYIADHYQEDIRLADMAEMVGMTPVSFSRFFHLRTGKTLSDYIIDIRLGFATRLLVDSSQTIAEICYDCGF
;
A
#
# COMPACT_ATOMS: atom_id res chain seq x y z
N MET A 1 0.98 4.27 -21.20
CA MET A 1 1.21 5.11 -20.02
C MET A 1 0.76 4.42 -18.73
N LEU A 2 -0.47 3.94 -18.62
CA LEU A 2 -1.00 3.29 -17.40
C LEU A 2 -0.19 2.07 -16.94
N GLU A 3 0.31 1.24 -17.84
CA GLU A 3 1.18 0.10 -17.47
C GLU A 3 2.50 0.54 -16.85
N LYS A 4 3.10 1.63 -17.36
CA LYS A 4 4.32 2.21 -16.78
C LYS A 4 4.07 2.88 -15.42
N ALA A 5 2.85 3.38 -15.18
CA ALA A 5 2.48 4.04 -13.94
C ALA A 5 2.49 3.11 -12.73
N GLN A 6 2.29 1.80 -12.94
CA GLN A 6 2.39 0.79 -11.85
C GLN A 6 3.79 0.68 -11.25
N CYS A 7 4.82 1.03 -12.03
CA CYS A 7 6.21 1.03 -11.58
C CYS A 7 6.66 2.36 -10.95
N GLY A 8 5.74 3.33 -10.85
CA GLY A 8 6.10 4.71 -10.57
C GLY A 8 6.75 5.39 -11.80
N ILE A 9 6.34 6.60 -12.06
CA ILE A 9 6.84 7.39 -13.19
C ILE A 9 7.39 8.71 -12.66
N SER A 10 8.63 9.02 -13.02
CA SER A 10 9.21 10.34 -12.86
C SER A 10 9.00 11.14 -14.14
N PHE A 11 8.46 12.33 -14.01
CA PHE A 11 8.24 13.25 -15.12
C PHE A 11 9.33 14.28 -15.18
N PRO A 12 9.69 14.77 -16.39
CA PRO A 12 10.65 15.87 -16.53
C PRO A 12 10.10 17.14 -15.87
N MET A 13 11.01 17.97 -15.36
CA MET A 13 10.67 19.20 -14.62
C MET A 13 9.69 20.11 -15.39
N GLN A 14 9.80 20.15 -16.71
CA GLN A 14 8.88 20.93 -17.56
C GLN A 14 7.42 20.45 -17.46
N ALA A 15 7.20 19.14 -17.40
CA ALA A 15 5.87 18.57 -17.22
C ALA A 15 5.31 18.89 -15.83
N ILE A 16 6.16 18.78 -14.81
CA ILE A 16 5.79 19.07 -13.41
C ILE A 16 5.38 20.53 -13.28
N MET A 17 6.18 21.47 -13.79
CA MET A 17 5.88 22.89 -13.71
C MET A 17 4.58 23.26 -14.44
N LYS A 18 4.25 22.58 -15.53
CA LYS A 18 3.02 22.83 -16.28
C LYS A 18 1.76 22.45 -15.52
N VAL A 19 1.80 21.34 -14.76
CA VAL A 19 0.64 20.83 -14.00
C VAL A 19 0.62 21.28 -12.55
N TYR A 20 1.70 21.87 -12.04
CA TYR A 20 1.86 22.22 -10.62
C TYR A 20 0.68 23.05 -10.08
N ASN A 21 0.33 24.14 -10.78
CA ASN A 21 -0.77 25.01 -10.35
C ASN A 21 -2.13 24.30 -10.32
N TRP A 22 -2.33 23.30 -11.19
CA TRP A 22 -3.58 22.54 -11.20
C TRP A 22 -3.62 21.48 -10.10
N LEU A 23 -2.45 20.90 -9.77
CA LEU A 23 -2.31 19.98 -8.64
C LEU A 23 -2.54 20.70 -7.30
N ASP A 24 -1.98 21.89 -7.15
CA ASP A 24 -2.12 22.72 -5.95
C ASP A 24 -3.59 23.12 -5.71
N LYS A 25 -4.28 23.56 -6.77
CA LYS A 25 -5.71 23.86 -6.71
C LYS A 25 -6.56 22.64 -6.43
N LEU A 26 -6.26 21.49 -7.03
CA LEU A 26 -6.96 20.24 -6.80
C LEU A 26 -6.89 19.81 -5.34
N ALA A 27 -5.75 20.04 -4.68
CA ALA A 27 -5.53 19.70 -3.28
C ALA A 27 -6.23 20.66 -2.30
N SER A 28 -6.40 21.94 -2.66
CA SER A 28 -6.80 22.99 -1.73
C SER A 28 -8.20 23.56 -1.92
N GLU A 29 -8.69 23.65 -3.15
CA GLU A 29 -9.86 24.51 -3.45
C GLU A 29 -10.99 23.83 -4.22
N GLU A 30 -10.74 22.74 -4.94
CA GLU A 30 -11.73 22.18 -5.86
C GLU A 30 -12.45 20.96 -5.32
N GLN A 31 -13.78 20.96 -5.43
CA GLN A 31 -14.63 19.84 -5.05
C GLN A 31 -15.60 19.47 -6.17
N GLY A 32 -16.06 18.21 -6.17
CA GLY A 32 -17.10 17.73 -7.08
C GLY A 32 -16.63 17.57 -8.53
N PHE A 33 -17.49 17.95 -9.48
CA PHE A 33 -17.27 17.74 -10.91
C PHE A 33 -16.00 18.43 -11.44
N TYR A 34 -15.72 19.63 -11.01
CA TYR A 34 -14.55 20.39 -11.47
C TYR A 34 -13.24 19.75 -11.02
N ALA A 35 -13.18 19.18 -9.83
CA ALA A 35 -12.01 18.41 -9.36
C ALA A 35 -11.74 17.21 -10.27
N VAL A 36 -12.78 16.48 -10.68
CA VAL A 36 -12.64 15.36 -11.61
C VAL A 36 -12.13 15.83 -12.97
N MET A 37 -12.68 16.92 -13.51
CA MET A 37 -12.25 17.47 -14.80
C MET A 37 -10.79 17.95 -14.77
N ASN A 38 -10.36 18.62 -13.72
CA ASN A 38 -8.97 19.05 -13.56
C ASN A 38 -8.02 17.87 -13.34
N PHE A 39 -8.44 16.86 -12.62
CA PHE A 39 -7.67 15.61 -12.50
C PHE A 39 -7.45 14.94 -13.86
N LEU A 40 -8.51 14.80 -14.66
CA LEU A 40 -8.40 14.25 -16.03
C LEU A 40 -7.53 15.12 -16.93
N ARG A 41 -7.60 16.43 -16.80
CA ARG A 41 -6.73 17.36 -17.52
C ARG A 41 -5.25 17.17 -17.16
N ILE A 42 -4.94 17.03 -15.87
CA ILE A 42 -3.58 16.75 -15.39
C ILE A 42 -3.08 15.43 -15.99
N LEU A 43 -3.87 14.37 -15.93
CA LEU A 43 -3.52 13.07 -16.51
C LEU A 43 -3.28 13.16 -18.03
N TYR A 44 -4.12 13.91 -18.74
CA TYR A 44 -3.95 14.13 -20.16
C TYR A 44 -2.65 14.87 -20.47
N GLU A 45 -2.37 15.98 -19.81
CA GLU A 45 -1.14 16.74 -20.00
C GLU A 45 0.12 15.91 -19.71
N LEU A 46 0.11 15.14 -18.62
CA LEU A 46 1.21 14.24 -18.29
C LEU A 46 1.35 13.10 -19.32
N SER A 47 0.25 12.68 -19.98
CA SER A 47 0.29 11.65 -21.00
C SER A 47 0.99 12.06 -22.29
N LEU A 48 1.11 13.36 -22.55
CA LEU A 48 1.77 13.90 -23.74
C LEU A 48 3.31 13.82 -23.68
N TYR A 49 3.88 13.48 -22.52
CA TYR A 49 5.32 13.36 -22.35
C TYR A 49 5.78 11.92 -22.50
N ASP A 50 6.55 11.64 -23.55
CA ASP A 50 7.13 10.31 -23.81
C ASP A 50 8.44 10.09 -23.01
N ASN A 51 9.12 11.18 -22.63
CA ASN A 51 10.39 11.18 -21.91
C ASN A 51 10.18 11.05 -20.39
N VAL A 52 9.65 9.91 -19.98
CA VAL A 52 9.38 9.57 -18.60
C VAL A 52 10.34 8.49 -18.10
N GLU A 53 10.89 8.67 -16.91
CA GLU A 53 11.71 7.65 -16.26
C GLU A 53 10.84 6.75 -15.38
N VAL A 54 11.01 5.44 -15.55
CA VAL A 54 10.34 4.46 -14.70
C VAL A 54 11.17 4.27 -13.44
N LEU A 55 10.61 4.54 -12.28
CA LEU A 55 11.32 4.57 -10.99
C LEU A 55 11.64 3.17 -10.44
N SER A 56 10.88 2.16 -10.85
CA SER A 56 11.06 0.78 -10.38
C SER A 56 11.31 -0.17 -11.53
N SER A 57 12.15 -1.18 -11.31
CA SER A 57 12.37 -2.22 -12.31
C SER A 57 11.09 -3.02 -12.57
N SER A 58 10.95 -3.54 -13.79
CA SER A 58 9.83 -4.37 -14.26
C SER A 58 9.54 -5.60 -13.39
N SER A 59 10.47 -5.99 -12.50
CA SER A 59 10.26 -7.02 -11.50
C SER A 59 9.21 -6.62 -10.44
N PHE A 60 9.03 -5.32 -10.19
CA PHE A 60 7.99 -4.78 -9.30
C PHE A 60 6.65 -4.65 -10.02
N ALA A 61 6.67 -4.39 -11.33
CA ALA A 61 5.46 -4.19 -12.16
C ALA A 61 4.81 -5.50 -12.63
N LYS A 62 5.53 -6.63 -12.61
CA LYS A 62 4.96 -7.96 -12.93
C LYS A 62 4.13 -8.55 -11.78
N ILE A 63 3.40 -7.69 -11.07
CA ILE A 63 2.38 -8.10 -10.11
C ILE A 63 1.01 -8.18 -10.80
N ASP A 64 0.98 -8.65 -12.03
CA ASP A 64 -0.23 -8.93 -12.77
C ASP A 64 -0.62 -10.39 -12.65
N ASN A 65 -0.96 -10.78 -11.41
CA ASN A 65 -1.91 -11.85 -11.24
C ASN A 65 -3.01 -11.36 -10.32
N PHE A 66 -4.18 -11.15 -10.88
CA PHE A 66 -5.41 -10.86 -10.14
C PHE A 66 -5.63 -11.87 -9.00
N SER A 67 -5.13 -13.09 -9.17
CA SER A 67 -5.06 -14.13 -8.15
C SER A 67 -4.11 -13.76 -7.00
N ASP A 68 -2.97 -13.15 -7.28
CA ASP A 68 -1.99 -12.76 -6.27
C ASP A 68 -2.47 -11.56 -5.44
N SER A 69 -3.13 -10.59 -6.07
CA SER A 69 -3.77 -9.48 -5.36
C SER A 69 -4.86 -9.99 -4.40
N ARG A 70 -5.68 -10.97 -4.82
CA ARG A 70 -6.67 -11.61 -3.95
C ARG A 70 -6.04 -12.37 -2.79
N ARG A 71 -4.93 -13.07 -3.02
CA ARG A 71 -4.18 -13.77 -1.96
C ARG A 71 -3.64 -12.79 -0.93
N VAL A 72 -3.02 -11.70 -1.37
CA VAL A 72 -2.52 -10.65 -0.46
C VAL A 72 -3.65 -10.03 0.33
N GLN A 73 -4.76 -9.66 -0.32
CA GLN A 73 -5.93 -9.10 0.38
C GLN A 73 -6.51 -10.07 1.42
N LYS A 74 -6.59 -11.37 1.08
CA LYS A 74 -7.05 -12.40 2.02
C LYS A 74 -6.17 -12.48 3.25
N ILE A 75 -4.84 -12.46 3.06
CA ILE A 75 -3.85 -12.50 4.14
C ILE A 75 -3.95 -11.23 5.00
N GLN A 76 -3.98 -10.06 4.37
CA GLN A 76 -4.06 -8.77 5.07
C GLN A 76 -5.34 -8.65 5.90
N LYS A 77 -6.47 -9.09 5.34
CA LYS A 77 -7.74 -9.13 6.05
C LYS A 77 -7.66 -10.07 7.26
N TYR A 78 -7.14 -11.28 7.08
CA TYR A 78 -6.99 -12.23 8.18
C TYR A 78 -6.12 -11.66 9.31
N ILE A 79 -4.96 -11.05 8.96
CA ILE A 79 -4.09 -10.44 9.96
C ILE A 79 -4.79 -9.28 10.68
N ALA A 80 -5.55 -8.44 9.97
CA ALA A 80 -6.31 -7.35 10.56
C ALA A 80 -7.42 -7.82 11.52
N ASP A 81 -8.02 -8.97 11.22
CA ASP A 81 -9.10 -9.55 12.03
C ASP A 81 -8.55 -10.34 13.24
N HIS A 82 -7.29 -10.85 13.17
CA HIS A 82 -6.69 -11.76 14.16
C HIS A 82 -5.32 -11.28 14.72
N TYR A 83 -4.99 -9.99 14.60
CA TYR A 83 -3.66 -9.46 14.95
C TYR A 83 -3.26 -9.68 16.42
N GLN A 84 -4.22 -9.88 17.29
CA GLN A 84 -4.00 -10.16 18.73
C GLN A 84 -3.53 -11.59 18.98
N GLU A 85 -3.78 -12.51 18.05
CA GLU A 85 -3.49 -13.93 18.18
C GLU A 85 -2.06 -14.27 17.70
N ASP A 86 -1.61 -15.51 18.00
CA ASP A 86 -0.35 -16.05 17.47
C ASP A 86 -0.53 -16.47 16.01
N ILE A 87 -0.16 -15.59 15.09
CA ILE A 87 -0.26 -15.85 13.64
C ILE A 87 1.03 -16.51 13.14
N ARG A 88 0.92 -17.76 12.73
CA ARG A 88 2.07 -18.54 12.25
C ARG A 88 2.23 -18.46 10.74
N LEU A 89 3.46 -18.40 10.30
CA LEU A 89 3.80 -18.37 8.87
C LEU A 89 3.26 -19.60 8.12
N ALA A 90 3.24 -20.77 8.77
CA ALA A 90 2.73 -22.00 8.19
C ALA A 90 1.23 -21.91 7.87
N ASP A 91 0.43 -21.36 8.79
CA ASP A 91 -1.01 -21.22 8.65
C ASP A 91 -1.36 -20.24 7.52
N MET A 92 -0.62 -19.16 7.42
CA MET A 92 -0.77 -18.20 6.33
C MET A 92 -0.40 -18.78 4.97
N ALA A 93 0.64 -19.59 4.92
CA ALA A 93 1.06 -20.30 3.71
C ALA A 93 -0.01 -21.30 3.25
N GLU A 94 -0.55 -22.09 4.18
CA GLU A 94 -1.62 -23.06 3.92
C GLU A 94 -2.89 -22.36 3.40
N MET A 95 -3.29 -21.25 4.02
CA MET A 95 -4.46 -20.46 3.63
C MET A 95 -4.47 -20.05 2.15
N VAL A 96 -3.29 -19.85 1.56
CA VAL A 96 -3.12 -19.44 0.16
C VAL A 96 -2.56 -20.55 -0.74
N GLY A 97 -2.44 -21.77 -0.22
CA GLY A 97 -1.99 -22.95 -0.96
C GLY A 97 -0.51 -22.89 -1.36
N MET A 98 0.35 -22.37 -0.46
CA MET A 98 1.78 -22.24 -0.68
C MET A 98 2.60 -22.99 0.38
N THR A 99 3.86 -23.32 0.05
CA THR A 99 4.80 -23.76 1.08
C THR A 99 5.26 -22.55 1.92
N PRO A 100 5.66 -22.72 3.19
CA PRO A 100 6.13 -21.61 4.03
C PRO A 100 7.25 -20.78 3.40
N VAL A 101 8.20 -21.43 2.72
CA VAL A 101 9.33 -20.76 2.04
C VAL A 101 8.83 -19.92 0.86
N SER A 102 7.94 -20.48 0.02
CA SER A 102 7.35 -19.75 -1.11
C SER A 102 6.49 -18.58 -0.64
N PHE A 103 5.72 -18.79 0.43
CA PHE A 103 4.90 -17.74 1.05
C PHE A 103 5.75 -16.60 1.58
N SER A 104 6.81 -16.87 2.32
CA SER A 104 7.71 -15.83 2.86
C SER A 104 8.27 -14.94 1.75
N ARG A 105 8.75 -15.53 0.66
CA ARG A 105 9.23 -14.78 -0.51
C ARG A 105 8.12 -14.01 -1.20
N PHE A 106 6.97 -14.64 -1.41
CA PHE A 106 5.79 -14.02 -2.00
C PHE A 106 5.34 -12.82 -1.18
N PHE A 107 5.16 -12.97 0.11
CA PHE A 107 4.67 -11.93 1.00
C PHE A 107 5.64 -10.74 1.06
N HIS A 108 6.94 -11.02 1.24
CA HIS A 108 7.97 -9.98 1.23
C HIS A 108 8.03 -9.22 -0.10
N LEU A 109 7.94 -9.93 -1.23
CA LEU A 109 7.92 -9.30 -2.56
C LEU A 109 6.71 -8.38 -2.76
N ARG A 110 5.56 -8.70 -2.16
CA ARG A 110 4.30 -7.96 -2.33
C ARG A 110 4.12 -6.82 -1.34
N THR A 111 4.63 -6.96 -0.11
CA THR A 111 4.43 -6.00 0.97
C THR A 111 5.68 -5.20 1.32
N GLY A 112 6.84 -5.63 0.85
CA GLY A 112 8.14 -5.06 1.21
C GLY A 112 8.60 -5.42 2.64
N LYS A 113 7.81 -6.22 3.38
CA LYS A 113 8.05 -6.56 4.79
C LYS A 113 7.99 -8.07 5.02
N THR A 114 8.63 -8.54 6.09
CA THR A 114 8.39 -9.91 6.56
C THR A 114 6.99 -10.00 7.18
N LEU A 115 6.45 -11.22 7.32
CA LEU A 115 5.16 -11.43 7.97
C LEU A 115 5.17 -10.89 9.40
N SER A 116 6.25 -11.16 10.16
CA SER A 116 6.39 -10.70 11.54
C SER A 116 6.43 -9.18 11.65
N ASP A 117 7.23 -8.50 10.81
CA ASP A 117 7.29 -7.04 10.79
C ASP A 117 5.93 -6.42 10.44
N TYR A 118 5.23 -7.03 9.50
CA TYR A 118 3.90 -6.58 9.08
C TYR A 118 2.88 -6.69 10.22
N ILE A 119 2.88 -7.81 10.98
CA ILE A 119 2.00 -8.00 12.14
C ILE A 119 2.35 -6.97 13.24
N ILE A 120 3.65 -6.77 13.52
CA ILE A 120 4.11 -5.78 14.50
C ILE A 120 3.62 -4.37 14.14
N ASP A 121 3.71 -3.97 12.87
CA ASP A 121 3.23 -2.65 12.44
C ASP A 121 1.72 -2.48 12.66
N ILE A 122 0.92 -3.52 12.39
CA ILE A 122 -0.52 -3.48 12.65
C ILE A 122 -0.79 -3.34 14.15
N ARG A 123 -0.14 -4.15 14.97
CA ARG A 123 -0.26 -4.09 16.44
C ARG A 123 0.12 -2.72 17.00
N LEU A 124 1.24 -2.15 16.52
CA LEU A 124 1.68 -0.80 16.89
C LEU A 124 0.67 0.27 16.47
N GLY A 125 0.07 0.13 15.29
CA GLY A 125 -0.97 1.05 14.83
C GLY A 125 -2.20 1.05 15.74
N PHE A 126 -2.64 -0.11 16.21
CA PHE A 126 -3.73 -0.22 17.18
C PHE A 126 -3.31 0.30 18.57
N ALA A 127 -2.12 -0.07 19.04
CA ALA A 127 -1.59 0.40 20.33
C ALA A 127 -1.49 1.94 20.37
N THR A 128 -1.04 2.56 19.29
CA THR A 128 -0.96 4.02 19.19
C THR A 128 -2.34 4.69 19.33
N ARG A 129 -3.38 4.10 18.72
CA ARG A 129 -4.75 4.61 18.87
C ARG A 129 -5.24 4.46 20.31
N LEU A 130 -5.04 3.30 20.94
CA LEU A 130 -5.44 3.08 22.32
C LEU A 130 -4.72 4.01 23.30
N LEU A 131 -3.45 4.33 23.05
CA LEU A 131 -2.69 5.32 23.87
C LEU A 131 -3.28 6.74 23.80
N VAL A 132 -3.91 7.10 22.67
CA VAL A 132 -4.52 8.44 22.49
C VAL A 132 -5.97 8.45 22.98
N ASP A 133 -6.73 7.38 22.70
CA ASP A 133 -8.18 7.37 22.83
C ASP A 133 -8.69 6.68 24.10
N SER A 134 -7.80 6.06 24.90
CA SER A 134 -8.20 5.33 26.10
C SER A 134 -7.43 5.78 27.35
N SER A 135 -7.95 5.40 28.52
CA SER A 135 -7.29 5.57 29.83
C SER A 135 -6.58 4.30 30.32
N GLN A 136 -6.38 3.33 29.45
CA GLN A 136 -5.74 2.07 29.74
C GLN A 136 -4.25 2.26 30.08
N THR A 137 -3.73 1.39 30.92
CA THR A 137 -2.29 1.34 31.20
C THR A 137 -1.53 0.75 30.00
N ILE A 138 -0.24 1.05 29.87
CA ILE A 138 0.62 0.51 28.83
C ILE A 138 0.59 -1.04 28.82
N ALA A 139 0.55 -1.67 29.99
CA ALA A 139 0.50 -3.12 30.13
C ALA A 139 -0.80 -3.72 29.56
N GLU A 140 -1.95 -3.08 29.82
CA GLU A 140 -3.24 -3.48 29.28
C GLU A 140 -3.26 -3.30 27.77
N ILE A 141 -2.75 -2.18 27.24
CA ILE A 141 -2.66 -1.92 25.79
C ILE A 141 -1.76 -2.96 25.10
N CYS A 142 -0.61 -3.30 25.70
CA CYS A 142 0.27 -4.35 25.18
C CYS A 142 -0.48 -5.70 25.07
N TYR A 143 -1.17 -6.09 26.13
CA TYR A 143 -1.94 -7.32 26.14
C TYR A 143 -3.06 -7.32 25.09
N ASP A 144 -3.83 -6.24 25.03
CA ASP A 144 -4.94 -6.07 24.08
C ASP A 144 -4.46 -6.00 22.62
N CYS A 145 -3.22 -5.61 22.38
CA CYS A 145 -2.63 -5.58 21.04
C CYS A 145 -1.85 -6.87 20.67
N GLY A 146 -1.76 -7.85 21.58
CA GLY A 146 -1.13 -9.14 21.33
C GLY A 146 0.41 -9.14 21.47
N PHE A 147 0.98 -8.22 22.29
CA PHE A 147 2.42 -8.19 22.61
C PHE A 147 2.74 -9.05 23.82
#